data_3f6c6fe509e99d6975f712d7586d887b
#
_entry.id   3f6c6fe509e99d6975f712d7586d887b
#
_cell.length_a   1.000
_cell.length_b   1.000
_cell.length_c   1.000
_cell.angle_alpha   90.00
_cell.angle_beta   90.00
_cell.angle_gamma   90.00
#
_symmetry.space_group_name_H-M   'P 1'
#
loop_
_entity.id
_entity.type
_entity.pdbx_description
1 polymer ?
#
loop_
_entity_poly.entity_id
_entity_poly.type
_entity_poly.pdbx_seq_one_letter_code
_entity_poly.pdbx_strand_id
1 'polypeptide(L)'
;MSESPSPRVKELYEFGPFRVDPEKETLLRSGEPVPLTPKTFQILLVLVRHSKELVTKDDLMKTVWPDTFVEEANLSRNIFMLRKALGESPQDHRYIVTVPGRGYRLAENVHLVSDHEISIIAANHSKVQIQVAETKPWGWIAVAGILLLAAAAGIFQLFWHRPVVLSEKDTVVLADFANSTGDPVFDGTLRQGMAVQLGQSPFLSLISEQRIRHTLRLMGRSADAPLTPDLAREICERTGSAAVLEGSIASLGSQYVVGLRARSCRTGDILDDEQAQAMRKEDVLNALTQIASKFRSRVGESLSTIQQHDTPLAEATTASLEALEAYSRAWKVHSSSGATAALPLFRRATEIDPNFAMAHAALGRMYADLDESDLSAESTTRAWQLRDRTSDRERFFITAGYQTLVTGNLEKAQQTCEAWAQTYPREALPHTQLSGYINKAAGQYEKAAAEARKAIDLDPDFAFGYFNVAVNNVYLDRLGEAENALRRAAARGLEMDEFIMLKYDIDFLRGDQAGMEREAARARGRSGGESWISNKGAFALAYTGHLQQARAMSRRCGRSGSAGGAAGKGWSVGSGRGSAGGSFR
;
A
#
# COMPACT_ATOMS: atom_id res chain seq x y z
N MET A 1 63.36 -19.96 -16.43
CA MET A 1 63.39 -19.29 -15.10
C MET A 1 61.96 -18.81 -14.86
N SER A 2 61.21 -19.61 -14.11
CA SER A 2 59.81 -19.31 -13.75
C SER A 2 59.81 -18.68 -12.37
N GLU A 3 59.46 -17.42 -12.28
CA GLU A 3 59.24 -16.74 -11.00
C GLU A 3 57.99 -17.30 -10.34
N SER A 4 58.15 -17.86 -9.14
CA SER A 4 57.07 -18.24 -8.24
C SER A 4 56.42 -17.00 -7.65
N PRO A 5 55.08 -16.91 -7.60
CA PRO A 5 54.43 -15.76 -6.97
C PRO A 5 54.69 -15.78 -5.45
N SER A 6 55.15 -14.65 -4.93
CA SER A 6 55.29 -14.40 -3.48
C SER A 6 53.97 -14.62 -2.74
N PRO A 7 53.97 -15.20 -1.53
CA PRO A 7 52.76 -15.38 -0.76
C PRO A 7 52.15 -14.00 -0.40
N ARG A 8 50.88 -13.73 -0.80
CA ARG A 8 50.16 -12.55 -0.39
C ARG A 8 49.94 -12.64 1.14
N VAL A 9 50.51 -11.69 1.85
CA VAL A 9 50.29 -11.53 3.29
C VAL A 9 48.82 -11.14 3.48
N LYS A 10 48.10 -11.91 4.24
CA LYS A 10 46.70 -11.71 4.55
C LYS A 10 46.57 -10.53 5.51
N GLU A 11 45.96 -9.44 5.05
CA GLU A 11 45.75 -8.23 5.86
C GLU A 11 44.43 -8.35 6.62
N LEU A 12 44.48 -8.43 7.94
CA LEU A 12 43.33 -8.38 8.82
C LEU A 12 43.38 -7.08 9.64
N TYR A 13 42.25 -6.40 9.78
CA TYR A 13 42.15 -5.17 10.57
C TYR A 13 41.39 -5.41 11.86
N GLU A 14 41.92 -4.95 13.00
CA GLU A 14 41.28 -5.04 14.31
C GLU A 14 41.07 -3.65 14.91
N PHE A 15 39.86 -3.41 15.44
CA PHE A 15 39.53 -2.20 16.22
C PHE A 15 38.48 -2.53 17.28
N GLY A 16 38.73 -2.16 18.51
CA GLY A 16 37.89 -2.54 19.64
C GLY A 16 37.63 -4.05 19.68
N PRO A 17 36.37 -4.53 19.77
CA PRO A 17 36.04 -5.96 19.73
C PRO A 17 35.88 -6.51 18.29
N PHE A 18 36.14 -5.71 17.27
CA PHE A 18 35.87 -6.04 15.87
C PHE A 18 37.12 -6.45 15.10
N ARG A 19 36.94 -7.45 14.22
CA ARG A 19 37.95 -7.89 13.25
C ARG A 19 37.33 -7.86 11.84
N VAL A 20 38.01 -7.20 10.90
CA VAL A 20 37.59 -7.08 9.49
C VAL A 20 38.51 -7.95 8.65
N ASP A 21 37.95 -8.88 7.88
CA ASP A 21 38.63 -9.70 6.88
C ASP A 21 38.26 -9.20 5.49
N PRO A 22 39.14 -8.46 4.79
CA PRO A 22 38.85 -7.92 3.46
C PRO A 22 38.70 -8.97 2.36
N GLU A 23 39.38 -10.14 2.50
CA GLU A 23 39.31 -11.19 1.48
C GLU A 23 37.98 -11.96 1.55
N LYS A 24 37.44 -12.15 2.78
CA LYS A 24 36.16 -12.82 3.01
C LYS A 24 34.98 -11.86 3.04
N GLU A 25 35.22 -10.56 2.93
CA GLU A 25 34.23 -9.49 3.10
C GLU A 25 33.40 -9.66 4.40
N THR A 26 34.05 -10.05 5.51
CA THR A 26 33.38 -10.33 6.77
C THR A 26 33.85 -9.42 7.90
N LEU A 27 32.88 -9.02 8.75
CA LEU A 27 33.11 -8.36 10.02
C LEU A 27 32.82 -9.37 11.14
N LEU A 28 33.76 -9.54 12.07
CA LEU A 28 33.58 -10.37 13.27
C LEU A 28 33.58 -9.48 14.51
N ARG A 29 32.72 -9.79 15.48
CA ARG A 29 32.72 -9.19 16.83
C ARG A 29 33.05 -10.29 17.84
N SER A 30 34.18 -10.18 18.50
CA SER A 30 34.63 -11.22 19.47
C SER A 30 34.62 -12.66 18.90
N GLY A 31 34.90 -12.80 17.60
CA GLY A 31 34.90 -14.07 16.88
C GLY A 31 33.58 -14.46 16.20
N GLU A 32 32.46 -13.75 16.47
CA GLU A 32 31.17 -14.02 15.87
C GLU A 32 30.90 -13.13 14.64
N PRO A 33 30.31 -13.65 13.56
CA PRO A 33 30.08 -12.88 12.34
C PRO A 33 28.97 -11.85 12.54
N VAL A 34 29.24 -10.60 12.17
CA VAL A 34 28.28 -9.49 12.13
C VAL A 34 27.81 -9.30 10.70
N PRO A 35 26.51 -9.50 10.38
CA PRO A 35 26.02 -9.39 9.02
C PRO A 35 26.06 -7.94 8.53
N LEU A 36 26.70 -7.69 7.39
CA LEU A 36 26.74 -6.42 6.67
C LEU A 36 26.32 -6.62 5.23
N THR A 37 25.69 -5.61 4.66
CA THR A 37 25.49 -5.62 3.19
C THR A 37 26.81 -5.34 2.49
N PRO A 38 27.03 -5.78 1.22
CA PRO A 38 28.28 -5.55 0.51
C PRO A 38 28.70 -4.07 0.49
N LYS A 39 27.75 -3.15 0.28
CA LYS A 39 28.05 -1.71 0.26
C LYS A 39 28.39 -1.15 1.64
N THR A 40 27.70 -1.62 2.68
CA THR A 40 28.01 -1.25 4.08
C THR A 40 29.39 -1.77 4.49
N PHE A 41 29.78 -2.98 4.04
CA PHE A 41 31.11 -3.52 4.26
C PHE A 41 32.19 -2.71 3.54
N GLN A 42 31.97 -2.33 2.27
CA GLN A 42 32.88 -1.48 1.51
C GLN A 42 33.13 -0.14 2.18
N ILE A 43 32.06 0.51 2.72
CA ILE A 43 32.20 1.76 3.51
C ILE A 43 33.06 1.53 4.75
N LEU A 44 32.80 0.46 5.51
CA LEU A 44 33.60 0.10 6.68
C LEU A 44 35.06 -0.08 6.31
N LEU A 45 35.36 -0.79 5.23
CA LEU A 45 36.73 -1.06 4.77
C LEU A 45 37.46 0.23 4.40
N VAL A 46 36.79 1.19 3.75
CA VAL A 46 37.36 2.49 3.44
C VAL A 46 37.67 3.27 4.74
N LEU A 47 36.74 3.29 5.69
CA LEU A 47 36.94 3.99 6.97
C LEU A 47 38.04 3.35 7.83
N VAL A 48 38.17 2.04 7.81
CA VAL A 48 39.21 1.26 8.52
C VAL A 48 40.59 1.54 7.94
N ARG A 49 40.71 1.58 6.60
CA ARG A 49 41.97 1.90 5.90
C ARG A 49 42.44 3.34 6.13
N HIS A 50 41.49 4.26 6.34
CA HIS A 50 41.75 5.66 6.65
C HIS A 50 41.43 5.98 8.13
N SER A 51 41.83 5.08 9.02
CA SER A 51 41.60 5.24 10.46
C SER A 51 42.09 6.61 10.95
N LYS A 52 41.22 7.31 11.73
CA LYS A 52 41.41 8.67 12.26
C LYS A 52 41.46 9.80 11.22
N GLU A 53 41.50 9.50 9.94
CA GLU A 53 41.41 10.50 8.89
C GLU A 53 39.96 10.82 8.54
N LEU A 54 39.72 12.04 8.08
CA LEU A 54 38.42 12.44 7.55
C LEU A 54 38.29 11.92 6.11
N VAL A 55 37.35 11.01 5.89
CA VAL A 55 36.95 10.62 4.54
C VAL A 55 35.75 11.44 4.12
N THR A 56 35.87 12.18 3.01
CA THR A 56 34.79 13.04 2.54
C THR A 56 33.63 12.20 1.99
N LYS A 57 32.43 12.81 1.95
CA LYS A 57 31.24 12.14 1.36
C LYS A 57 31.50 11.79 -0.10
N ASP A 58 32.11 12.69 -0.87
CA ASP A 58 32.43 12.49 -2.28
C ASP A 58 33.41 11.35 -2.50
N ASP A 59 34.44 11.23 -1.64
CA ASP A 59 35.43 10.14 -1.73
C ASP A 59 34.78 8.77 -1.41
N LEU A 60 33.91 8.73 -0.38
CA LEU A 60 33.14 7.51 -0.06
C LEU A 60 32.24 7.12 -1.22
N MET A 61 31.49 8.09 -1.80
CA MET A 61 30.60 7.82 -2.90
C MET A 61 31.34 7.33 -4.15
N LYS A 62 32.44 7.97 -4.52
CA LYS A 62 33.28 7.57 -5.66
C LYS A 62 33.92 6.18 -5.47
N THR A 63 34.36 5.87 -4.26
CA THR A 63 35.03 4.59 -3.97
C THR A 63 34.04 3.43 -3.90
N VAL A 64 32.87 3.65 -3.31
CA VAL A 64 31.88 2.58 -3.07
C VAL A 64 30.93 2.40 -4.27
N TRP A 65 30.69 3.45 -5.07
CA TRP A 65 29.83 3.43 -6.26
C TRP A 65 30.50 4.09 -7.48
N PRO A 66 31.59 3.52 -8.02
CA PRO A 66 32.39 4.17 -9.06
C PRO A 66 31.62 4.40 -10.37
N ASP A 67 30.66 3.52 -10.70
CA ASP A 67 29.95 3.50 -11.99
C ASP A 67 28.46 3.90 -11.89
N THR A 68 28.02 4.42 -10.73
CA THR A 68 26.60 4.70 -10.49
C THR A 68 26.43 6.05 -9.82
N PHE A 69 25.59 6.91 -10.38
CA PHE A 69 25.18 8.14 -9.69
C PHE A 69 24.25 7.78 -8.53
N VAL A 70 24.69 8.04 -7.31
CA VAL A 70 23.97 7.70 -6.07
C VAL A 70 23.74 8.98 -5.28
N GLU A 71 22.54 9.16 -4.76
CA GLU A 71 22.22 10.29 -3.89
C GLU A 71 22.88 10.16 -2.50
N GLU A 72 23.23 11.28 -1.89
CA GLU A 72 23.85 11.36 -0.55
C GLU A 72 23.02 10.65 0.55
N ALA A 73 21.70 10.55 0.36
CA ALA A 73 20.80 9.80 1.22
C ALA A 73 21.17 8.31 1.34
N ASN A 74 21.64 7.70 0.24
CA ASN A 74 22.09 6.31 0.25
C ASN A 74 23.36 6.10 1.09
N LEU A 75 24.32 7.02 1.03
CA LEU A 75 25.49 6.99 1.90
C LEU A 75 25.08 7.11 3.37
N SER A 76 24.22 8.06 3.70
CA SER A 76 23.71 8.27 5.06
C SER A 76 22.99 7.04 5.61
N ARG A 77 22.19 6.36 4.79
CA ARG A 77 21.52 5.09 5.15
C ARG A 77 22.53 3.97 5.44
N ASN A 78 23.55 3.81 4.62
CA ASN A 78 24.57 2.79 4.84
C ASN A 78 25.43 3.09 6.08
N ILE A 79 25.75 4.35 6.36
CA ILE A 79 26.43 4.75 7.62
C ILE A 79 25.56 4.45 8.84
N PHE A 80 24.26 4.71 8.76
CA PHE A 80 23.32 4.31 9.83
C PHE A 80 23.30 2.81 10.08
N MET A 81 23.24 2.00 9.01
CA MET A 81 23.30 0.53 9.11
C MET A 81 24.62 0.05 9.70
N LEU A 82 25.73 0.69 9.33
CA LEU A 82 27.05 0.38 9.87
C LEU A 82 27.14 0.69 11.38
N ARG A 83 26.64 1.84 11.82
CA ARG A 83 26.57 2.19 13.25
C ARG A 83 25.77 1.15 14.04
N LYS A 84 24.61 0.78 13.53
CA LYS A 84 23.76 -0.25 14.15
C LYS A 84 24.51 -1.58 14.28
N ALA A 85 25.24 -2.01 13.26
CA ALA A 85 26.03 -3.24 13.27
C ALA A 85 27.21 -3.17 14.28
N LEU A 86 27.80 -1.99 14.46
CA LEU A 86 28.83 -1.75 15.47
C LEU A 86 28.26 -1.58 16.89
N GLY A 87 26.94 -1.54 17.05
CA GLY A 87 26.27 -1.38 18.33
C GLY A 87 26.27 0.06 18.86
N GLU A 88 26.39 1.05 17.96
CA GLU A 88 26.26 2.47 18.30
C GLU A 88 24.81 2.94 18.24
N SER A 89 24.39 3.73 19.23
CA SER A 89 23.16 4.52 19.15
C SER A 89 23.36 5.78 18.29
N PRO A 90 22.29 6.43 17.79
CA PRO A 90 22.41 7.66 16.99
C PRO A 90 23.12 8.82 17.69
N GLN A 91 23.21 8.79 19.03
CA GLN A 91 23.84 9.80 19.86
C GLN A 91 25.24 9.38 20.35
N ASP A 92 25.61 8.12 20.15
CA ASP A 92 26.89 7.57 20.54
C ASP A 92 27.83 7.54 19.33
N HIS A 93 28.92 8.31 19.38
CA HIS A 93 29.90 8.45 18.29
C HIS A 93 31.22 7.73 18.62
N ARG A 94 31.13 6.55 19.20
CA ARG A 94 32.28 5.79 19.67
C ARG A 94 33.20 5.33 18.54
N TYR A 95 32.62 4.76 17.46
CA TYR A 95 33.38 4.22 16.33
C TYR A 95 33.33 5.16 15.12
N ILE A 96 32.15 5.65 14.75
CA ILE A 96 31.98 6.48 13.57
C ILE A 96 31.56 7.91 13.95
N VAL A 97 32.44 8.87 13.73
CA VAL A 97 32.20 10.29 13.97
C VAL A 97 31.75 10.95 12.67
N THR A 98 30.60 11.64 12.72
CA THR A 98 30.17 12.52 11.63
C THR A 98 30.83 13.88 11.76
N VAL A 99 31.47 14.36 10.70
CA VAL A 99 31.94 15.73 10.59
C VAL A 99 30.92 16.51 9.74
N PRO A 100 30.09 17.38 10.35
CA PRO A 100 29.00 18.05 9.65
C PRO A 100 29.45 18.74 8.36
N GLY A 101 28.72 18.51 7.26
CA GLY A 101 29.00 19.10 5.95
C GLY A 101 30.23 18.55 5.24
N ARG A 102 31.06 17.67 5.83
CA ARG A 102 32.33 17.21 5.26
C ARG A 102 32.40 15.70 5.00
N GLY A 103 32.06 14.86 5.98
CA GLY A 103 32.18 13.41 5.82
C GLY A 103 32.16 12.64 7.13
N TYR A 104 32.86 11.49 7.13
CA TYR A 104 32.88 10.54 8.24
C TYR A 104 34.33 10.15 8.60
N ARG A 105 34.55 9.76 9.85
CA ARG A 105 35.85 9.34 10.37
C ARG A 105 35.68 8.19 11.33
N LEU A 106 36.54 7.16 11.24
CA LEU A 106 36.66 6.14 12.28
C LEU A 106 37.49 6.70 13.45
N ALA A 107 36.92 6.68 14.66
CA ALA A 107 37.53 7.27 15.85
C ALA A 107 38.54 6.35 16.55
N GLU A 108 38.37 5.02 16.42
CA GLU A 108 39.18 4.00 17.07
C GLU A 108 40.52 3.74 16.35
N ASN A 109 41.51 3.24 17.14
CA ASN A 109 42.76 2.78 16.59
C ASN A 109 42.56 1.45 15.86
N VAL A 110 43.06 1.38 14.62
CA VAL A 110 43.06 0.16 13.82
C VAL A 110 44.47 -0.45 13.85
N HIS A 111 44.53 -1.73 14.19
CA HIS A 111 45.76 -2.51 14.15
C HIS A 111 45.71 -3.46 12.97
N LEU A 112 46.79 -3.53 12.19
CA LEU A 112 46.96 -4.51 11.13
C LEU A 112 47.57 -5.78 11.76
N VAL A 113 46.88 -6.92 11.67
CA VAL A 113 47.32 -8.20 12.17
C VAL A 113 47.70 -9.09 10.99
N SER A 114 48.98 -9.48 10.91
CA SER A 114 49.42 -10.47 9.92
C SER A 114 49.38 -11.88 10.49
N ASP A 115 49.09 -12.89 9.66
CA ASP A 115 48.91 -14.32 10.06
C ASP A 115 50.13 -14.93 10.82
N HIS A 116 51.26 -14.23 10.88
CA HIS A 116 52.44 -14.69 11.60
C HIS A 116 52.38 -14.53 13.14
N GLU A 117 51.54 -13.61 13.66
CA GLU A 117 51.42 -13.43 15.10
C GLU A 117 50.45 -14.44 15.77
N ILE A 118 49.56 -15.07 15.02
CA ILE A 118 48.59 -16.02 15.55
C ILE A 118 49.23 -17.37 15.96
N SER A 119 50.35 -17.77 15.32
CA SER A 119 51.07 -19.01 15.63
C SER A 119 51.89 -18.97 16.92
N ILE A 120 52.22 -17.78 17.44
CA ILE A 120 53.04 -17.62 18.66
C ILE A 120 52.17 -17.66 19.92
N ILE A 121 50.93 -17.22 19.86
CA ILE A 121 50.01 -17.20 21.02
C ILE A 121 49.42 -18.60 21.29
N ALA A 122 49.32 -19.47 20.29
CA ALA A 122 48.84 -20.84 20.45
C ALA A 122 49.87 -21.80 21.07
N ALA A 123 51.18 -21.43 21.13
CA ALA A 123 52.25 -22.30 21.59
C ALA A 123 52.54 -22.23 23.13
N ASN A 124 51.93 -21.30 23.88
CA ASN A 124 52.28 -21.07 25.29
C ASN A 124 51.26 -21.57 26.32
N HIS A 125 50.25 -22.33 25.95
CA HIS A 125 49.31 -22.92 26.89
C HIS A 125 49.15 -24.42 26.71
N SER A 126 50.20 -25.21 27.04
CA SER A 126 50.00 -26.61 27.37
C SER A 126 51.19 -27.19 28.08
N LYS A 127 51.18 -27.16 29.40
CA LYS A 127 51.73 -28.17 30.29
C LYS A 127 51.07 -28.06 31.67
N VAL A 128 49.84 -28.58 31.75
CA VAL A 128 49.30 -29.06 33.02
C VAL A 128 49.11 -30.56 32.83
N GLN A 129 49.99 -31.34 33.49
CA GLN A 129 49.82 -32.77 33.60
C GLN A 129 48.72 -33.06 34.65
N ILE A 130 47.58 -33.52 34.13
CA ILE A 130 46.54 -34.12 34.99
C ILE A 130 46.66 -35.60 34.85
N GLN A 131 47.02 -36.29 36.01
CA GLN A 131 46.91 -37.73 36.13
C GLN A 131 45.43 -38.12 36.09
N VAL A 132 45.03 -38.83 35.04
CA VAL A 132 43.67 -39.33 34.88
C VAL A 132 43.60 -40.72 35.50
N ALA A 133 42.81 -40.86 36.57
CA ALA A 133 42.34 -42.12 37.03
C ALA A 133 41.30 -42.70 36.08
N GLU A 134 41.52 -43.90 35.58
CA GLU A 134 40.57 -44.57 34.66
C GLU A 134 39.24 -44.85 35.35
N THR A 135 38.18 -44.13 34.93
CA THR A 135 36.79 -44.52 35.17
C THR A 135 36.08 -44.67 33.85
N LYS A 136 35.32 -45.74 33.65
CA LYS A 136 34.63 -46.17 32.42
C LYS A 136 33.84 -45.07 31.78
N PRO A 137 33.99 -44.85 30.42
CA PRO A 137 33.51 -43.62 29.74
C PRO A 137 32.02 -43.59 29.30
N TRP A 138 31.16 -44.45 29.86
CA TRP A 138 29.77 -44.54 29.34
C TRP A 138 28.83 -43.45 29.85
N GLY A 139 29.12 -42.82 30.98
CA GLY A 139 28.30 -41.72 31.49
C GLY A 139 28.48 -40.41 30.71
N TRP A 140 29.68 -40.13 30.21
CA TRP A 140 30.00 -38.90 29.49
C TRP A 140 29.48 -38.87 28.05
N ILE A 141 29.35 -40.04 27.41
CA ILE A 141 28.75 -40.19 26.07
C ILE A 141 27.26 -39.87 26.13
N ALA A 142 26.57 -40.26 27.19
CA ALA A 142 25.15 -39.92 27.38
C ALA A 142 24.94 -38.41 27.65
N VAL A 143 25.80 -37.78 28.45
CA VAL A 143 25.75 -36.33 28.73
C VAL A 143 26.11 -35.51 27.47
N ALA A 144 27.13 -35.89 26.71
CA ALA A 144 27.49 -35.27 25.44
C ALA A 144 26.37 -35.44 24.38
N GLY A 145 25.71 -36.59 24.34
CA GLY A 145 24.57 -36.86 23.48
C GLY A 145 23.35 -35.96 23.80
N ILE A 146 23.05 -35.78 25.10
CA ILE A 146 21.97 -34.91 25.56
C ILE A 146 22.28 -33.42 25.26
N LEU A 147 23.53 -32.99 25.46
CA LEU A 147 23.95 -31.61 25.12
C LEU A 147 23.94 -31.36 23.62
N LEU A 148 24.33 -32.33 22.79
CA LEU A 148 24.22 -32.25 21.33
C LEU A 148 22.76 -32.22 20.86
N LEU A 149 21.88 -33.00 21.45
CA LEU A 149 20.46 -32.99 21.17
C LEU A 149 19.80 -31.67 21.63
N ALA A 150 20.19 -31.15 22.80
CA ALA A 150 19.72 -29.85 23.28
C ALA A 150 20.24 -28.68 22.40
N ALA A 151 21.50 -28.75 21.98
CA ALA A 151 22.07 -27.78 21.03
C ALA A 151 21.43 -27.90 19.65
N ALA A 152 21.18 -29.10 19.14
CA ALA A 152 20.47 -29.34 17.89
C ALA A 152 19.00 -28.87 17.96
N ALA A 153 18.32 -29.10 19.08
CA ALA A 153 16.96 -28.61 19.32
C ALA A 153 16.93 -27.07 19.46
N GLY A 154 17.94 -26.47 20.11
CA GLY A 154 18.09 -25.02 20.20
C GLY A 154 18.39 -24.38 18.83
N ILE A 155 19.28 -24.96 18.05
CA ILE A 155 19.59 -24.55 16.67
C ILE A 155 18.36 -24.76 15.78
N PHE A 156 17.64 -25.87 15.92
CA PHE A 156 16.41 -26.15 15.18
C PHE A 156 15.30 -25.13 15.51
N GLN A 157 15.12 -24.74 16.78
CA GLN A 157 14.21 -23.68 17.16
C GLN A 157 14.64 -22.31 16.62
N LEU A 158 15.94 -21.99 16.64
CA LEU A 158 16.47 -20.74 16.05
C LEU A 158 16.30 -20.69 14.53
N PHE A 159 16.38 -21.81 13.83
CA PHE A 159 16.16 -21.89 12.38
C PHE A 159 14.67 -21.94 11.99
N TRP A 160 13.80 -22.45 12.88
CA TRP A 160 12.36 -22.51 12.61
C TRP A 160 11.64 -21.20 12.89
N HIS A 161 12.20 -20.30 13.68
CA HIS A 161 11.63 -18.96 13.94
C HIS A 161 12.30 -17.88 13.07
N ARG A 162 12.57 -18.19 11.80
CA ARG A 162 12.91 -17.09 10.89
C ARG A 162 11.67 -16.22 10.74
N PRO A 163 11.72 -14.92 11.11
CA PRO A 163 10.61 -14.03 10.82
C PRO A 163 10.38 -14.06 9.31
N VAL A 164 9.17 -14.38 8.89
CA VAL A 164 8.81 -14.31 7.47
C VAL A 164 8.73 -12.85 7.12
N VAL A 165 9.79 -12.37 6.50
CA VAL A 165 9.85 -11.00 6.00
C VAL A 165 9.06 -10.97 4.71
N LEU A 166 7.91 -10.26 4.70
CA LEU A 166 7.22 -9.91 3.48
C LEU A 166 8.13 -8.95 2.69
N SER A 167 8.18 -9.10 1.39
CA SER A 167 8.89 -8.18 0.52
C SER A 167 8.00 -6.96 0.21
N GLU A 168 8.61 -5.85 -0.14
CA GLU A 168 7.88 -4.65 -0.62
C GLU A 168 7.00 -4.93 -1.86
N LYS A 169 7.18 -6.07 -2.53
CA LYS A 169 6.40 -6.48 -3.71
C LYS A 169 5.19 -7.35 -3.36
N ASP A 170 5.14 -7.87 -2.13
CA ASP A 170 4.08 -8.77 -1.72
C ASP A 170 2.77 -8.02 -1.45
N THR A 171 1.66 -8.67 -1.79
CA THR A 171 0.32 -8.23 -1.42
C THR A 171 -0.27 -9.19 -0.40
N VAL A 172 -1.17 -8.68 0.43
CA VAL A 172 -1.87 -9.48 1.44
C VAL A 172 -3.39 -9.37 1.28
N VAL A 173 -4.09 -10.43 1.62
CA VAL A 173 -5.57 -10.49 1.63
C VAL A 173 -6.05 -10.37 3.06
N LEU A 174 -6.90 -9.41 3.35
CA LEU A 174 -7.53 -9.26 4.67
C LEU A 174 -8.91 -9.95 4.65
N ALA A 175 -9.06 -11.02 5.42
CA ALA A 175 -10.32 -11.71 5.62
C ALA A 175 -11.29 -10.93 6.51
N ASP A 176 -12.57 -11.30 6.52
CA ASP A 176 -13.52 -10.79 7.49
C ASP A 176 -13.13 -11.28 8.89
N PHE A 177 -13.43 -10.45 9.90
CA PHE A 177 -13.20 -10.82 11.30
C PHE A 177 -14.21 -11.88 11.77
N ALA A 178 -13.70 -12.95 12.37
CA ALA A 178 -14.54 -13.90 13.08
C ALA A 178 -15.05 -13.26 14.38
N ASN A 179 -16.35 -12.94 14.42
CA ASN A 179 -16.98 -12.30 15.57
C ASN A 179 -17.71 -13.35 16.43
N SER A 180 -17.21 -13.61 17.62
CA SER A 180 -17.82 -14.49 18.63
C SER A 180 -18.36 -13.73 19.84
N THR A 181 -18.48 -12.40 19.77
CA THR A 181 -19.00 -11.58 20.87
C THR A 181 -20.52 -11.55 20.93
N GLY A 182 -21.20 -11.79 19.81
CA GLY A 182 -22.64 -11.63 19.65
C GLY A 182 -23.08 -10.18 19.39
N ASP A 183 -22.18 -9.19 19.39
CA ASP A 183 -22.50 -7.79 19.05
C ASP A 183 -22.26 -7.56 17.54
N PRO A 184 -23.33 -7.29 16.76
CA PRO A 184 -23.23 -7.13 15.32
C PRO A 184 -22.44 -5.88 14.86
N VAL A 185 -22.17 -4.92 15.75
CA VAL A 185 -21.37 -3.73 15.42
C VAL A 185 -19.96 -4.09 14.94
N PHE A 186 -19.44 -5.24 15.35
CA PHE A 186 -18.12 -5.71 14.94
C PHE A 186 -18.10 -6.36 13.55
N ASP A 187 -19.27 -6.70 13.00
CA ASP A 187 -19.37 -7.37 11.68
C ASP A 187 -18.99 -6.41 10.55
N GLY A 188 -17.89 -6.71 9.88
CA GLY A 188 -17.35 -5.87 8.81
C GLY A 188 -16.64 -4.59 9.26
N THR A 189 -16.97 -4.05 10.44
CA THR A 189 -16.38 -2.81 10.99
C THR A 189 -14.92 -2.99 11.33
N LEU A 190 -14.57 -4.11 11.98
CA LEU A 190 -13.17 -4.39 12.35
C LEU A 190 -12.29 -4.62 11.14
N ARG A 191 -12.81 -5.26 10.09
CA ARG A 191 -12.08 -5.42 8.82
C ARG A 191 -11.80 -4.06 8.19
N GLN A 192 -12.78 -3.16 8.16
CA GLN A 192 -12.60 -1.79 7.66
C GLN A 192 -11.56 -1.02 8.49
N GLY A 193 -11.66 -1.07 9.83
CA GLY A 193 -10.69 -0.44 10.73
C GLY A 193 -9.28 -0.98 10.53
N MET A 194 -9.13 -2.30 10.42
CA MET A 194 -7.84 -2.93 10.16
C MET A 194 -7.28 -2.56 8.78
N ALA A 195 -8.13 -2.48 7.74
CA ALA A 195 -7.73 -2.05 6.41
C ALA A 195 -7.22 -0.60 6.40
N VAL A 196 -7.86 0.30 7.14
CA VAL A 196 -7.40 1.69 7.30
C VAL A 196 -6.06 1.73 8.03
N GLN A 197 -5.91 0.99 9.13
CA GLN A 197 -4.68 1.00 9.93
C GLN A 197 -3.49 0.40 9.18
N LEU A 198 -3.68 -0.73 8.50
CA LEU A 198 -2.64 -1.34 7.67
C LEU A 198 -2.36 -0.50 6.41
N GLY A 199 -3.37 0.17 5.86
CA GLY A 199 -3.24 1.05 4.69
C GLY A 199 -2.43 2.32 4.94
N GLN A 200 -2.10 2.67 6.19
CA GLN A 200 -1.15 3.72 6.52
C GLN A 200 0.31 3.32 6.22
N SER A 201 0.58 2.03 6.05
CA SER A 201 1.91 1.54 5.71
C SER A 201 2.24 1.77 4.23
N PRO A 202 3.31 2.48 3.89
CA PRO A 202 3.81 2.52 2.52
C PRO A 202 4.50 1.20 2.10
N PHE A 203 4.80 0.32 3.06
CA PHE A 203 5.44 -0.97 2.84
C PHE A 203 4.43 -2.07 2.52
N LEU A 204 3.31 -2.15 3.27
CA LEU A 204 2.27 -3.17 3.07
C LEU A 204 1.30 -2.78 1.95
N SER A 205 0.88 -3.77 1.16
CA SER A 205 -0.14 -3.60 0.13
C SER A 205 -1.27 -4.60 0.32
N LEU A 206 -2.44 -4.09 0.69
CA LEU A 206 -3.67 -4.89 0.67
C LEU A 206 -4.17 -5.02 -0.77
N ILE A 207 -4.65 -6.19 -1.16
CA ILE A 207 -5.37 -6.30 -2.44
C ILE A 207 -6.65 -5.47 -2.39
N SER A 208 -7.00 -4.86 -3.52
CA SER A 208 -8.18 -4.01 -3.60
C SER A 208 -9.49 -4.79 -3.44
N GLU A 209 -10.52 -4.17 -2.87
CA GLU A 209 -11.86 -4.74 -2.80
C GLU A 209 -12.41 -5.09 -4.19
N GLN A 210 -12.06 -4.33 -5.21
CA GLN A 210 -12.47 -4.62 -6.58
C GLN A 210 -11.85 -5.91 -7.09
N ARG A 211 -10.56 -6.14 -6.78
CA ARG A 211 -9.87 -7.38 -7.14
C ARG A 211 -10.45 -8.58 -6.40
N ILE A 212 -10.78 -8.43 -5.11
CA ILE A 212 -11.48 -9.46 -4.33
C ILE A 212 -12.82 -9.81 -4.99
N ARG A 213 -13.66 -8.81 -5.24
CA ARG A 213 -15.00 -8.98 -5.84
C ARG A 213 -14.92 -9.58 -7.25
N HIS A 214 -13.94 -9.16 -8.04
CA HIS A 214 -13.70 -9.72 -9.35
C HIS A 214 -13.31 -11.19 -9.27
N THR A 215 -12.38 -11.55 -8.39
CA THR A 215 -11.96 -12.95 -8.16
C THR A 215 -13.13 -13.80 -7.70
N LEU A 216 -13.98 -13.31 -6.77
CA LEU A 216 -15.19 -14.00 -6.33
C LEU A 216 -16.14 -14.33 -7.51
N ARG A 217 -16.36 -13.35 -8.41
CA ARG A 217 -17.18 -13.59 -9.61
C ARG A 217 -16.60 -14.65 -10.53
N LEU A 218 -15.28 -14.64 -10.75
CA LEU A 218 -14.58 -15.66 -11.53
C LEU A 218 -14.68 -17.06 -10.90
N MET A 219 -14.84 -17.13 -9.57
CA MET A 219 -15.10 -18.37 -8.83
C MET A 219 -16.57 -18.78 -8.83
N GLY A 220 -17.46 -18.06 -9.53
CA GLY A 220 -18.91 -18.29 -9.51
C GLY A 220 -19.57 -17.97 -8.16
N ARG A 221 -18.93 -17.17 -7.31
CA ARG A 221 -19.44 -16.71 -6.02
C ARG A 221 -20.09 -15.33 -6.13
N SER A 222 -20.97 -15.00 -5.17
CA SER A 222 -21.47 -13.63 -5.02
C SER A 222 -20.29 -12.67 -4.79
N ALA A 223 -20.30 -11.52 -5.44
CA ALA A 223 -19.29 -10.47 -5.20
C ALA A 223 -19.26 -9.94 -3.76
N ASP A 224 -20.35 -10.12 -3.02
CA ASP A 224 -20.53 -9.71 -1.63
C ASP A 224 -20.50 -10.90 -0.66
N ALA A 225 -19.99 -12.06 -1.10
CA ALA A 225 -19.83 -13.22 -0.23
C ALA A 225 -18.95 -12.89 0.98
N PRO A 226 -19.32 -13.32 2.21
CA PRO A 226 -18.46 -13.16 3.37
C PRO A 226 -17.08 -13.77 3.12
N LEU A 227 -16.04 -12.99 3.39
CA LEU A 227 -14.66 -13.38 3.15
C LEU A 227 -14.12 -14.22 4.32
N THR A 228 -14.62 -15.45 4.44
CA THR A 228 -14.13 -16.41 5.44
C THR A 228 -12.64 -16.70 5.24
N PRO A 229 -11.90 -17.16 6.26
CA PRO A 229 -10.49 -17.51 6.14
C PRO A 229 -10.17 -18.45 4.96
N ASP A 230 -10.99 -19.49 4.75
CA ASP A 230 -10.81 -20.43 3.65
C ASP A 230 -11.02 -19.78 2.28
N LEU A 231 -12.06 -18.95 2.14
CA LEU A 231 -12.33 -18.22 0.91
C LEU A 231 -11.27 -17.15 0.64
N ALA A 232 -10.81 -16.45 1.68
CA ALA A 232 -9.71 -15.49 1.59
C ALA A 232 -8.41 -16.18 1.15
N ARG A 233 -8.14 -17.40 1.62
CA ARG A 233 -6.99 -18.19 1.19
C ARG A 233 -7.10 -18.59 -0.29
N GLU A 234 -8.26 -19.06 -0.75
CA GLU A 234 -8.46 -19.38 -2.17
C GLU A 234 -8.25 -18.14 -3.05
N ILE A 235 -8.76 -16.97 -2.63
CA ILE A 235 -8.52 -15.70 -3.34
C ILE A 235 -7.03 -15.38 -3.34
N CYS A 236 -6.33 -15.54 -2.22
CA CYS A 236 -4.92 -15.28 -2.08
C CYS A 236 -4.08 -16.12 -3.06
N GLU A 237 -4.37 -17.41 -3.18
CA GLU A 237 -3.69 -18.30 -4.11
C GLU A 237 -3.94 -17.86 -5.58
N ARG A 238 -5.18 -17.51 -5.92
CA ARG A 238 -5.57 -17.08 -7.28
C ARG A 238 -4.99 -15.71 -7.67
N THR A 239 -4.83 -14.81 -6.69
CA THR A 239 -4.29 -13.46 -6.93
C THR A 239 -2.77 -13.40 -6.86
N GLY A 240 -2.11 -14.50 -6.43
CA GLY A 240 -0.67 -14.54 -6.22
C GLY A 240 -0.22 -13.69 -5.02
N SER A 241 -1.12 -13.45 -4.06
CA SER A 241 -0.78 -12.75 -2.82
C SER A 241 0.07 -13.64 -1.91
N ALA A 242 0.85 -13.04 -0.99
CA ALA A 242 1.78 -13.77 -0.16
C ALA A 242 1.13 -14.36 1.11
N ALA A 243 0.19 -13.61 1.71
CA ALA A 243 -0.43 -13.99 2.96
C ALA A 243 -1.91 -13.60 3.05
N VAL A 244 -2.65 -14.37 3.87
CA VAL A 244 -3.98 -14.00 4.37
C VAL A 244 -3.85 -13.51 5.80
N LEU A 245 -4.55 -12.42 6.11
CA LEU A 245 -4.73 -11.90 7.46
C LEU A 245 -6.11 -12.29 7.95
N GLU A 246 -6.15 -13.11 8.99
CA GLU A 246 -7.34 -13.64 9.62
C GLU A 246 -7.59 -12.89 10.93
N GLY A 247 -8.62 -12.05 10.95
CA GLY A 247 -9.01 -11.30 12.14
C GLY A 247 -9.99 -12.08 13.02
N SER A 248 -9.96 -11.86 14.33
CA SER A 248 -10.92 -12.41 15.27
C SER A 248 -11.23 -11.44 16.41
N ILE A 249 -12.45 -11.52 16.95
CA ILE A 249 -12.84 -10.86 18.19
C ILE A 249 -13.69 -11.81 19.04
N ALA A 250 -13.40 -11.87 20.33
CA ALA A 250 -14.13 -12.66 21.31
C ALA A 250 -14.36 -11.84 22.58
N SER A 251 -15.47 -12.10 23.28
CA SER A 251 -15.71 -11.56 24.62
C SER A 251 -15.18 -12.52 25.69
N LEU A 252 -14.48 -11.98 26.68
CA LEU A 252 -14.00 -12.71 27.85
C LEU A 252 -14.49 -11.98 29.13
N GLY A 253 -15.64 -12.37 29.61
CA GLY A 253 -16.35 -11.62 30.67
C GLY A 253 -16.77 -10.24 30.15
N SER A 254 -16.29 -9.16 30.82
CA SER A 254 -16.53 -7.78 30.38
C SER A 254 -15.50 -7.22 29.42
N GLN A 255 -14.50 -8.01 29.07
CA GLN A 255 -13.38 -7.59 28.20
C GLN A 255 -13.52 -8.22 26.81
N TYR A 256 -12.77 -7.65 25.84
CA TYR A 256 -12.67 -8.17 24.50
C TYR A 256 -11.23 -8.60 24.21
N VAL A 257 -11.07 -9.68 23.48
CA VAL A 257 -9.77 -10.13 22.93
C VAL A 257 -9.87 -10.02 21.42
N VAL A 258 -9.00 -9.21 20.84
CA VAL A 258 -8.88 -9.02 19.39
C VAL A 258 -7.62 -9.75 18.94
N GLY A 259 -7.71 -10.53 17.86
CA GLY A 259 -6.60 -11.28 17.29
C GLY A 259 -6.42 -10.97 15.80
N LEU A 260 -5.17 -11.06 15.34
CA LEU A 260 -4.79 -11.01 13.93
C LEU A 260 -3.75 -12.09 13.67
N ARG A 261 -4.10 -13.04 12.83
CA ARG A 261 -3.20 -14.11 12.39
C ARG A 261 -2.85 -13.94 10.93
N ALA A 262 -1.57 -13.98 10.62
CA ALA A 262 -1.09 -14.02 9.24
C ALA A 262 -0.74 -15.46 8.85
N ARG A 263 -1.23 -15.89 7.70
CA ARG A 263 -0.98 -17.24 7.17
C ARG A 263 -0.46 -17.17 5.74
N SER A 264 0.59 -17.93 5.45
CA SER A 264 1.11 -18.07 4.09
C SER A 264 0.06 -18.69 3.17
N CYS A 265 -0.19 -18.06 2.02
CA CYS A 265 -1.13 -18.61 1.03
C CYS A 265 -0.58 -19.87 0.38
N ARG A 266 0.73 -19.92 0.15
CA ARG A 266 1.39 -21.04 -0.54
C ARG A 266 1.51 -22.30 0.33
N THR A 267 1.90 -22.14 1.61
CA THR A 267 2.20 -23.28 2.49
C THR A 267 1.11 -23.53 3.53
N GLY A 268 0.27 -22.54 3.84
CA GLY A 268 -0.69 -22.58 4.92
C GLY A 268 -0.07 -22.38 6.32
N ASP A 269 1.24 -22.16 6.41
CA ASP A 269 1.92 -21.95 7.68
C ASP A 269 1.53 -20.62 8.32
N ILE A 270 1.50 -20.59 9.64
CA ILE A 270 1.30 -19.37 10.41
C ILE A 270 2.60 -18.57 10.34
N LEU A 271 2.50 -17.35 9.83
CA LEU A 271 3.61 -16.41 9.71
C LEU A 271 3.74 -15.54 10.95
N ASP A 272 2.59 -15.13 11.51
CA ASP A 272 2.50 -14.31 12.72
C ASP A 272 1.12 -14.52 13.39
N ASP A 273 1.04 -14.32 14.69
CA ASP A 273 -0.20 -14.42 15.48
C ASP A 273 -0.16 -13.41 16.64
N GLU A 274 -0.83 -12.30 16.49
CA GLU A 274 -0.85 -11.20 17.45
C GLU A 274 -2.22 -11.08 18.10
N GLN A 275 -2.22 -10.75 19.40
CA GLN A 275 -3.45 -10.53 20.17
C GLN A 275 -3.31 -9.28 21.04
N ALA A 276 -4.43 -8.60 21.25
CA ALA A 276 -4.54 -7.50 22.20
C ALA A 276 -5.89 -7.58 22.95
N GLN A 277 -5.87 -7.06 24.17
CA GLN A 277 -7.07 -6.99 25.03
C GLN A 277 -7.63 -5.57 25.01
N ALA A 278 -8.95 -5.45 24.94
CA ALA A 278 -9.68 -4.22 25.14
C ALA A 278 -10.57 -4.37 26.37
N MET A 279 -10.43 -3.45 27.32
CA MET A 279 -11.16 -3.51 28.59
C MET A 279 -12.66 -3.21 28.40
N ARG A 280 -12.98 -2.41 27.40
CA ARG A 280 -14.34 -1.98 27.04
C ARG A 280 -14.49 -1.99 25.52
N LYS A 281 -15.71 -1.88 25.04
CA LYS A 281 -16.07 -1.81 23.62
C LYS A 281 -15.35 -0.66 22.90
N GLU A 282 -15.28 0.50 23.54
CA GLU A 282 -14.65 1.71 23.00
C GLU A 282 -13.12 1.56 22.82
N ASP A 283 -12.50 0.64 23.57
CA ASP A 283 -11.05 0.40 23.52
C ASP A 283 -10.66 -0.56 22.37
N VAL A 284 -11.63 -1.16 21.66
CA VAL A 284 -11.38 -2.14 20.59
C VAL A 284 -10.60 -1.53 19.41
N LEU A 285 -10.86 -0.26 19.05
CA LEU A 285 -10.12 0.42 17.99
C LEU A 285 -8.66 0.64 18.36
N ASN A 286 -8.36 0.90 19.64
CA ASN A 286 -6.99 1.00 20.13
C ASN A 286 -6.28 -0.36 20.10
N ALA A 287 -7.00 -1.44 20.40
CA ALA A 287 -6.46 -2.81 20.29
C ALA A 287 -6.12 -3.16 18.83
N LEU A 288 -6.96 -2.75 17.85
CA LEU A 288 -6.66 -2.91 16.42
C LEU A 288 -5.37 -2.16 16.02
N THR A 289 -5.20 -0.91 16.48
CA THR A 289 -3.98 -0.13 16.23
C THR A 289 -2.74 -0.87 16.76
N GLN A 290 -2.79 -1.35 18.00
CA GLN A 290 -1.66 -2.06 18.62
C GLN A 290 -1.27 -3.33 17.85
N ILE A 291 -2.26 -4.12 17.44
CA ILE A 291 -2.03 -5.35 16.67
C ILE A 291 -1.44 -5.04 15.30
N ALA A 292 -1.99 -4.04 14.60
CA ALA A 292 -1.51 -3.64 13.29
C ALA A 292 -0.06 -3.16 13.33
N SER A 293 0.31 -2.32 14.32
CA SER A 293 1.67 -1.81 14.49
C SER A 293 2.66 -2.93 14.79
N LYS A 294 2.30 -3.89 15.67
CA LYS A 294 3.11 -5.07 15.96
C LYS A 294 3.30 -5.93 14.71
N PHE A 295 2.21 -6.23 14.01
CA PHE A 295 2.24 -7.00 12.77
C PHE A 295 3.16 -6.35 11.73
N ARG A 296 3.02 -5.03 11.48
CA ARG A 296 3.89 -4.27 10.56
C ARG A 296 5.37 -4.43 10.91
N SER A 297 5.71 -4.36 12.20
CA SER A 297 7.09 -4.57 12.67
C SER A 297 7.58 -6.00 12.43
N ARG A 298 6.72 -7.02 12.65
CA ARG A 298 7.05 -8.44 12.48
C ARG A 298 7.30 -8.82 11.03
N VAL A 299 6.54 -8.26 10.11
CA VAL A 299 6.69 -8.54 8.66
C VAL A 299 7.82 -7.77 7.99
N GLY A 300 8.59 -6.97 8.74
CA GLY A 300 9.83 -6.36 8.26
C GLY A 300 9.74 -4.86 7.97
N GLU A 301 8.63 -4.19 8.26
CA GLU A 301 8.57 -2.73 8.14
C GLU A 301 9.46 -2.05 9.18
N SER A 302 10.19 -0.98 8.78
CA SER A 302 11.11 -0.30 9.69
C SER A 302 10.36 0.43 10.79
N LEU A 303 10.94 0.45 12.00
CA LEU A 303 10.35 1.20 13.14
C LEU A 303 10.19 2.69 12.82
N SER A 304 11.11 3.29 12.06
CA SER A 304 11.01 4.69 11.64
C SER A 304 9.82 4.94 10.71
N THR A 305 9.54 4.02 9.77
CA THR A 305 8.38 4.10 8.89
C THR A 305 7.08 3.95 9.69
N ILE A 306 7.04 2.99 10.63
CA ILE A 306 5.88 2.81 11.50
C ILE A 306 5.63 4.08 12.32
N GLN A 307 6.66 4.63 12.99
CA GLN A 307 6.52 5.85 13.78
C GLN A 307 6.04 7.07 12.97
N GLN A 308 6.43 7.16 11.71
CA GLN A 308 6.01 8.24 10.82
C GLN A 308 4.58 8.06 10.31
N HIS A 309 4.12 6.82 10.09
CA HIS A 309 2.86 6.49 9.42
C HIS A 309 2.00 5.55 10.29
N ASP A 310 1.79 5.87 11.57
CA ASP A 310 1.00 5.07 12.50
C ASP A 310 0.11 5.96 13.38
N THR A 311 -0.74 6.74 12.75
CA THR A 311 -1.77 7.50 13.45
C THR A 311 -2.77 6.51 14.06
N PRO A 312 -3.06 6.57 15.37
CA PRO A 312 -4.04 5.70 15.99
C PRO A 312 -5.39 5.73 15.27
N LEU A 313 -6.03 4.57 15.08
CA LEU A 313 -7.26 4.45 14.29
C LEU A 313 -8.37 5.38 14.78
N ALA A 314 -8.51 5.52 16.08
CA ALA A 314 -9.50 6.41 16.70
C ALA A 314 -9.25 7.91 16.40
N GLU A 315 -8.01 8.28 16.11
CA GLU A 315 -7.63 9.63 15.70
C GLU A 315 -7.70 9.79 14.19
N ALA A 316 -7.17 8.80 13.45
CA ALA A 316 -7.11 8.82 11.98
C ALA A 316 -8.51 8.87 11.35
N THR A 317 -9.48 8.12 11.88
CA THR A 317 -10.82 8.01 11.30
C THR A 317 -11.89 8.54 12.27
N THR A 318 -12.35 7.68 13.17
CA THR A 318 -13.38 7.97 14.20
C THR A 318 -13.14 7.09 15.42
N ALA A 319 -13.43 7.64 16.60
CA ALA A 319 -13.46 6.86 17.84
C ALA A 319 -14.76 6.06 18.02
N SER A 320 -15.79 6.28 17.19
CA SER A 320 -17.08 5.61 17.27
C SER A 320 -17.13 4.38 16.37
N LEU A 321 -17.30 3.21 16.97
CA LEU A 321 -17.54 1.96 16.24
C LEU A 321 -18.81 2.02 15.38
N GLU A 322 -19.85 2.66 15.86
CA GLU A 322 -21.12 2.81 15.16
C GLU A 322 -21.00 3.75 13.95
N ALA A 323 -20.18 4.81 14.04
CA ALA A 323 -19.88 5.67 12.90
C ALA A 323 -19.05 4.92 11.85
N LEU A 324 -18.08 4.14 12.29
CA LEU A 324 -17.24 3.31 11.41
C LEU A 324 -18.07 2.19 10.75
N GLU A 325 -19.03 1.59 11.48
CA GLU A 325 -19.98 0.62 10.90
C GLU A 325 -20.82 1.25 9.80
N ALA A 326 -21.44 2.39 10.08
CA ALA A 326 -22.25 3.11 9.09
C ALA A 326 -21.44 3.44 7.84
N TYR A 327 -20.20 3.91 8.01
CA TYR A 327 -19.26 4.21 6.92
C TYR A 327 -18.87 2.96 6.11
N SER A 328 -18.53 1.86 6.77
CA SER A 328 -18.20 0.58 6.14
C SER A 328 -19.36 0.05 5.30
N ARG A 329 -20.57 0.06 5.87
CA ARG A 329 -21.81 -0.34 5.16
C ARG A 329 -22.11 0.57 3.97
N ALA A 330 -21.86 1.89 4.10
CA ALA A 330 -22.03 2.84 3.01
C ALA A 330 -21.16 2.49 1.80
N TRP A 331 -19.90 2.14 2.01
CA TRP A 331 -19.00 1.71 0.93
C TRP A 331 -19.46 0.39 0.28
N LYS A 332 -19.93 -0.57 1.09
CA LYS A 332 -20.48 -1.82 0.57
C LYS A 332 -21.70 -1.57 -0.31
N VAL A 333 -22.66 -0.74 0.14
CA VAL A 333 -23.83 -0.35 -0.62
C VAL A 333 -23.47 0.47 -1.86
N HIS A 334 -22.51 1.40 -1.75
CA HIS A 334 -22.01 2.15 -2.91
C HIS A 334 -21.51 1.21 -4.02
N SER A 335 -20.73 0.21 -3.64
CA SER A 335 -20.15 -0.73 -4.59
C SER A 335 -21.17 -1.65 -5.28
N SER A 336 -22.32 -1.91 -4.66
CA SER A 336 -23.38 -2.80 -5.20
C SER A 336 -24.55 -2.05 -5.83
N SER A 337 -24.85 -0.83 -5.33
CA SER A 337 -26.11 -0.13 -5.63
C SER A 337 -25.91 1.36 -5.97
N GLY A 338 -24.65 1.83 -6.00
CA GLY A 338 -24.27 3.18 -6.42
C GLY A 338 -24.41 4.26 -5.35
N ALA A 339 -24.08 5.51 -5.73
CA ALA A 339 -23.97 6.65 -4.85
C ALA A 339 -25.29 7.00 -4.13
N THR A 340 -26.40 7.02 -4.85
CA THR A 340 -27.73 7.38 -4.29
C THR A 340 -28.13 6.47 -3.13
N ALA A 341 -27.91 5.17 -3.26
CA ALA A 341 -28.24 4.19 -2.22
C ALA A 341 -27.32 4.29 -1.00
N ALA A 342 -26.08 4.71 -1.17
CA ALA A 342 -25.09 4.83 -0.11
C ALA A 342 -25.21 6.13 0.70
N LEU A 343 -25.76 7.22 0.12
CA LEU A 343 -25.86 8.53 0.77
C LEU A 343 -26.45 8.52 2.18
N PRO A 344 -27.58 7.83 2.47
CA PRO A 344 -28.15 7.85 3.82
C PRO A 344 -27.20 7.28 4.86
N LEU A 345 -26.38 6.28 4.50
CA LEU A 345 -25.44 5.64 5.40
C LEU A 345 -24.21 6.53 5.66
N PHE A 346 -23.68 7.22 4.65
CA PHE A 346 -22.61 8.21 4.84
C PHE A 346 -23.10 9.39 5.69
N ARG A 347 -24.34 9.90 5.49
CA ARG A 347 -24.94 10.89 6.37
C ARG A 347 -25.03 10.38 7.80
N ARG A 348 -25.49 9.14 7.99
CA ARG A 348 -25.57 8.53 9.31
C ARG A 348 -24.22 8.48 10.01
N ALA A 349 -23.13 8.17 9.29
CA ALA A 349 -21.78 8.19 9.86
C ALA A 349 -21.38 9.59 10.35
N THR A 350 -21.70 10.67 9.59
CA THR A 350 -21.41 12.05 10.00
C THR A 350 -22.34 12.60 11.07
N GLU A 351 -23.56 12.06 11.22
CA GLU A 351 -24.48 12.37 12.33
C GLU A 351 -24.02 11.77 13.65
N ILE A 352 -23.49 10.50 13.60
CA ILE A 352 -22.96 9.81 14.78
C ILE A 352 -21.65 10.48 15.22
N ASP A 353 -20.74 10.74 14.28
CA ASP A 353 -19.50 11.45 14.55
C ASP A 353 -19.30 12.64 13.57
N PRO A 354 -19.66 13.86 13.99
CA PRO A 354 -19.48 15.07 13.17
C PRO A 354 -18.01 15.41 12.86
N ASN A 355 -17.06 14.76 13.51
CA ASN A 355 -15.62 14.94 13.28
C ASN A 355 -15.00 13.84 12.40
N PHE A 356 -15.80 12.93 11.87
CA PHE A 356 -15.32 11.88 10.96
C PHE A 356 -14.98 12.47 9.57
N ALA A 357 -13.74 12.91 9.39
CA ALA A 357 -13.28 13.61 8.19
C ALA A 357 -13.52 12.81 6.91
N MET A 358 -13.20 11.49 6.91
CA MET A 358 -13.37 10.65 5.73
C MET A 358 -14.84 10.40 5.37
N ALA A 359 -15.76 10.39 6.33
CA ALA A 359 -17.18 10.31 6.04
C ALA A 359 -17.69 11.58 5.34
N HIS A 360 -17.23 12.75 5.76
CA HIS A 360 -17.50 14.01 5.05
C HIS A 360 -16.88 14.05 3.65
N ALA A 361 -15.64 13.53 3.50
CA ALA A 361 -14.98 13.45 2.17
C ALA A 361 -15.75 12.51 1.22
N ALA A 362 -16.22 11.35 1.73
CA ALA A 362 -17.06 10.43 0.97
C ALA A 362 -18.39 11.06 0.56
N LEU A 363 -19.06 11.77 1.47
CA LEU A 363 -20.28 12.53 1.14
C LEU A 363 -20.04 13.56 0.04
N GLY A 364 -18.98 14.36 0.17
CA GLY A 364 -18.60 15.34 -0.84
C GLY A 364 -18.43 14.70 -2.22
N ARG A 365 -17.79 13.53 -2.25
CA ARG A 365 -17.61 12.77 -3.49
C ARG A 365 -18.93 12.24 -4.06
N MET A 366 -19.78 11.64 -3.22
CA MET A 366 -21.09 11.12 -3.66
C MET A 366 -21.97 12.24 -4.20
N TYR A 367 -21.98 13.41 -3.56
CA TYR A 367 -22.70 14.57 -4.06
C TYR A 367 -22.15 15.08 -5.40
N ALA A 368 -20.82 15.08 -5.58
CA ALA A 368 -20.21 15.42 -6.86
C ALA A 368 -20.63 14.45 -7.98
N ASP A 369 -20.67 13.15 -7.70
CA ASP A 369 -21.12 12.12 -8.65
C ASP A 369 -22.62 12.23 -9.01
N LEU A 370 -23.40 12.92 -8.17
CA LEU A 370 -24.84 13.21 -8.36
C LEU A 370 -25.13 14.63 -8.87
N ASP A 371 -24.11 15.39 -9.28
CA ASP A 371 -24.21 16.79 -9.73
C ASP A 371 -24.77 17.76 -8.67
N GLU A 372 -24.71 17.40 -7.38
CA GLU A 372 -25.12 18.24 -6.25
C GLU A 372 -23.93 19.09 -5.75
N SER A 373 -23.53 20.07 -6.55
CA SER A 373 -22.29 20.84 -6.39
C SER A 373 -22.19 21.57 -5.04
N ASP A 374 -23.29 22.16 -4.55
CA ASP A 374 -23.30 22.92 -3.28
C ASP A 374 -23.09 21.99 -2.08
N LEU A 375 -23.79 20.86 -2.04
CA LEU A 375 -23.63 19.83 -1.00
C LEU A 375 -22.26 19.16 -1.05
N SER A 376 -21.73 18.99 -2.27
CA SER A 376 -20.36 18.49 -2.48
C SER A 376 -19.33 19.44 -1.90
N ALA A 377 -19.45 20.74 -2.19
CA ALA A 377 -18.52 21.76 -1.69
C ALA A 377 -18.60 21.90 -0.17
N GLU A 378 -19.80 21.90 0.42
CA GLU A 378 -20.01 21.95 1.86
C GLU A 378 -19.34 20.76 2.58
N SER A 379 -19.68 19.52 2.16
CA SER A 379 -19.16 18.30 2.77
C SER A 379 -17.64 18.19 2.61
N THR A 380 -17.11 18.52 1.42
CA THR A 380 -15.66 18.49 1.16
C THR A 380 -14.92 19.56 1.96
N THR A 381 -15.52 20.75 2.16
CA THR A 381 -14.94 21.80 3.03
C THR A 381 -14.90 21.34 4.47
N ARG A 382 -15.94 20.66 4.96
CA ARG A 382 -15.93 20.12 6.32
C ARG A 382 -14.82 19.06 6.49
N ALA A 383 -14.65 18.15 5.54
CA ALA A 383 -13.54 17.20 5.53
C ALA A 383 -12.18 17.91 5.58
N TRP A 384 -11.99 18.95 4.78
CA TRP A 384 -10.78 19.76 4.75
C TRP A 384 -10.46 20.42 6.09
N GLN A 385 -11.45 20.93 6.81
CA GLN A 385 -11.28 21.53 8.13
C GLN A 385 -10.80 20.50 9.18
N LEU A 386 -11.13 19.23 8.98
CA LEU A 386 -10.81 18.12 9.88
C LEU A 386 -9.54 17.35 9.49
N ARG A 387 -8.91 17.65 8.34
CA ARG A 387 -7.82 16.87 7.74
C ARG A 387 -6.59 16.66 8.62
N ASP A 388 -6.30 17.62 9.50
CA ASP A 388 -5.10 17.55 10.37
C ASP A 388 -5.23 16.49 11.48
N ARG A 389 -6.41 15.89 11.62
CA ARG A 389 -6.72 14.78 12.54
C ARG A 389 -6.67 13.42 11.87
N THR A 390 -6.38 13.36 10.57
CA THR A 390 -6.41 12.12 9.78
C THR A 390 -5.00 11.58 9.54
N SER A 391 -4.92 10.32 9.08
CA SER A 391 -3.66 9.76 8.60
C SER A 391 -3.14 10.53 7.36
N ASP A 392 -1.85 10.40 7.07
CA ASP A 392 -1.25 11.04 5.90
C ASP A 392 -1.96 10.66 4.60
N ARG A 393 -2.31 9.38 4.45
CA ARG A 393 -3.02 8.85 3.29
C ARG A 393 -4.41 9.50 3.12
N GLU A 394 -5.17 9.60 4.19
CA GLU A 394 -6.48 10.25 4.20
C GLU A 394 -6.37 11.74 3.98
N ARG A 395 -5.34 12.40 4.54
CA ARG A 395 -5.04 13.80 4.34
C ARG A 395 -4.75 14.12 2.87
N PHE A 396 -4.01 13.26 2.16
CA PHE A 396 -3.82 13.40 0.71
C PHE A 396 -5.14 13.32 -0.05
N PHE A 397 -5.98 12.33 0.25
CA PHE A 397 -7.28 12.17 -0.40
C PHE A 397 -8.18 13.38 -0.18
N ILE A 398 -8.31 13.85 1.06
CA ILE A 398 -9.12 15.02 1.43
C ILE A 398 -8.58 16.27 0.75
N THR A 399 -7.26 16.47 0.75
CA THR A 399 -6.60 17.64 0.17
C THR A 399 -6.82 17.70 -1.34
N ALA A 400 -6.60 16.60 -2.05
CA ALA A 400 -6.84 16.52 -3.48
C ALA A 400 -8.32 16.76 -3.84
N GLY A 401 -9.23 16.18 -3.06
CA GLY A 401 -10.66 16.38 -3.20
C GLY A 401 -11.07 17.84 -3.01
N TYR A 402 -10.58 18.51 -1.97
CA TYR A 402 -10.87 19.93 -1.71
C TYR A 402 -10.36 20.84 -2.83
N GLN A 403 -9.13 20.58 -3.29
CA GLN A 403 -8.54 21.36 -4.38
C GLN A 403 -9.29 21.18 -5.70
N THR A 404 -9.83 20.00 -5.95
CA THR A 404 -10.57 19.69 -7.17
C THR A 404 -12.02 20.20 -7.12
N LEU A 405 -12.74 19.87 -6.03
CA LEU A 405 -14.20 20.06 -5.94
C LEU A 405 -14.62 21.43 -5.38
N VAL A 406 -13.75 22.08 -4.57
CA VAL A 406 -14.09 23.34 -3.89
C VAL A 406 -13.34 24.52 -4.50
N THR A 407 -12.00 24.43 -4.60
CA THR A 407 -11.20 25.57 -5.09
C THR A 407 -11.02 25.58 -6.60
N GLY A 408 -11.20 24.45 -7.27
CA GLY A 408 -10.91 24.30 -8.71
C GLY A 408 -9.43 24.42 -9.06
N ASN A 409 -8.52 24.37 -8.05
CA ASN A 409 -7.09 24.53 -8.27
C ASN A 409 -6.47 23.18 -8.69
N LEU A 410 -6.55 22.87 -9.98
CA LEU A 410 -6.08 21.60 -10.55
C LEU A 410 -4.57 21.43 -10.42
N GLU A 411 -3.79 22.51 -10.44
CA GLU A 411 -2.33 22.43 -10.27
C GLU A 411 -1.95 21.94 -8.86
N LYS A 412 -2.54 22.53 -7.82
CA LYS A 412 -2.33 22.05 -6.44
C LYS A 412 -2.86 20.63 -6.23
N ALA A 413 -4.00 20.29 -6.83
CA ALA A 413 -4.54 18.95 -6.80
C ALA A 413 -3.56 17.94 -7.43
N GLN A 414 -2.95 18.29 -8.58
CA GLN A 414 -1.93 17.48 -9.24
C GLN A 414 -0.71 17.29 -8.34
N GLN A 415 -0.13 18.36 -7.80
CA GLN A 415 1.01 18.30 -6.89
C GLN A 415 0.73 17.41 -5.66
N THR A 416 -0.49 17.52 -5.10
CA THR A 416 -0.91 16.68 -3.98
C THR A 416 -0.96 15.20 -4.35
N CYS A 417 -1.53 14.85 -5.51
CA CYS A 417 -1.59 13.46 -5.96
C CYS A 417 -0.22 12.90 -6.35
N GLU A 418 0.66 13.72 -6.92
CA GLU A 418 2.04 13.33 -7.22
C GLU A 418 2.83 13.04 -5.93
N ALA A 419 2.71 13.89 -4.90
CA ALA A 419 3.29 13.64 -3.59
C ALA A 419 2.72 12.38 -2.93
N TRP A 420 1.40 12.15 -3.07
CA TRP A 420 0.74 10.93 -2.60
C TRP A 420 1.32 9.68 -3.28
N ALA A 421 1.45 9.69 -4.61
CA ALA A 421 2.03 8.58 -5.36
C ALA A 421 3.50 8.31 -5.00
N GLN A 422 4.27 9.35 -4.64
CA GLN A 422 5.65 9.19 -4.15
C GLN A 422 5.71 8.56 -2.75
N THR A 423 4.79 8.94 -1.86
CA THR A 423 4.73 8.41 -0.48
C THR A 423 4.21 6.97 -0.47
N TYR A 424 3.21 6.66 -1.32
CA TYR A 424 2.54 5.36 -1.44
C TYR A 424 2.66 4.81 -2.87
N PRO A 425 3.85 4.37 -3.30
CA PRO A 425 4.13 4.07 -4.72
C PRO A 425 3.37 2.86 -5.27
N ARG A 426 2.71 2.08 -4.41
CA ARG A 426 1.92 0.90 -4.81
C ARG A 426 0.42 1.16 -4.80
N GLU A 427 -0.01 2.38 -4.54
CA GLU A 427 -1.41 2.74 -4.51
C GLU A 427 -1.90 3.24 -5.87
N ALA A 428 -2.94 2.61 -6.42
CA ALA A 428 -3.52 3.00 -7.71
C ALA A 428 -4.36 4.28 -7.62
N LEU A 429 -4.84 4.65 -6.42
CA LEU A 429 -5.80 5.74 -6.23
C LEU A 429 -5.27 7.13 -6.64
N PRO A 430 -4.04 7.57 -6.29
CA PRO A 430 -3.52 8.85 -6.75
C PRO A 430 -3.42 8.92 -8.29
N HIS A 431 -3.02 7.85 -8.94
CA HIS A 431 -2.98 7.75 -10.41
C HIS A 431 -4.38 7.82 -11.03
N THR A 432 -5.37 7.27 -10.35
CA THR A 432 -6.79 7.37 -10.76
C THR A 432 -7.30 8.80 -10.66
N GLN A 433 -6.98 9.52 -9.57
CA GLN A 433 -7.34 10.92 -9.42
C GLN A 433 -6.70 11.78 -10.52
N LEU A 434 -5.41 11.57 -10.78
CA LEU A 434 -4.70 12.27 -11.86
C LEU A 434 -5.33 12.00 -13.23
N SER A 435 -5.66 10.73 -13.53
CA SER A 435 -6.16 10.34 -14.85
C SER A 435 -7.63 10.69 -15.10
N GLY A 436 -8.48 10.49 -14.09
CA GLY A 436 -9.93 10.60 -14.25
C GLY A 436 -10.46 12.01 -14.03
N TYR A 437 -9.81 12.79 -13.18
CA TYR A 437 -10.33 14.09 -12.73
C TYR A 437 -9.40 15.25 -13.05
N ILE A 438 -8.13 15.19 -12.62
CA ILE A 438 -7.25 16.35 -12.62
C ILE A 438 -6.69 16.64 -14.00
N ASN A 439 -5.89 15.75 -14.57
CA ASN A 439 -5.26 15.97 -15.88
C ASN A 439 -6.29 16.03 -17.01
N LYS A 440 -7.38 15.24 -16.89
CA LYS A 440 -8.49 15.31 -17.85
C LYS A 440 -9.18 16.68 -17.83
N ALA A 441 -9.50 17.22 -16.66
CA ALA A 441 -10.10 18.54 -16.52
C ALA A 441 -9.15 19.67 -16.97
N ALA A 442 -7.83 19.46 -16.84
CA ALA A 442 -6.81 20.37 -17.34
C ALA A 442 -6.54 20.24 -18.87
N GLY A 443 -7.26 19.37 -19.59
CA GLY A 443 -7.04 19.10 -21.02
C GLY A 443 -5.76 18.34 -21.35
N GLN A 444 -5.07 17.76 -20.34
CA GLN A 444 -3.80 17.05 -20.49
C GLN A 444 -4.05 15.55 -20.72
N TYR A 445 -4.76 15.22 -21.81
CA TYR A 445 -5.28 13.86 -22.06
C TYR A 445 -4.18 12.80 -22.22
N GLU A 446 -3.02 13.14 -22.82
CA GLU A 446 -1.87 12.25 -22.91
C GLU A 446 -1.33 11.85 -21.52
N LYS A 447 -1.16 12.84 -20.65
CA LYS A 447 -0.73 12.59 -19.26
C LYS A 447 -1.79 11.78 -18.51
N ALA A 448 -3.07 12.14 -18.68
CA ALA A 448 -4.17 11.41 -18.07
C ALA A 448 -4.19 9.94 -18.50
N ALA A 449 -4.00 9.63 -19.79
CA ALA A 449 -3.91 8.26 -20.28
C ALA A 449 -2.67 7.53 -19.74
N ALA A 450 -1.54 8.21 -19.58
CA ALA A 450 -0.34 7.62 -18.99
C ALA A 450 -0.54 7.26 -17.50
N GLU A 451 -1.15 8.15 -16.72
CA GLU A 451 -1.49 7.88 -15.32
C GLU A 451 -2.50 6.74 -15.18
N ALA A 452 -3.49 6.64 -16.08
CA ALA A 452 -4.43 5.53 -16.10
C ALA A 452 -3.75 4.17 -16.37
N ARG A 453 -2.71 4.13 -17.21
CA ARG A 453 -1.91 2.92 -17.45
C ARG A 453 -1.15 2.52 -16.18
N LYS A 454 -0.55 3.47 -15.44
CA LYS A 454 0.10 3.18 -14.15
C LYS A 454 -0.89 2.59 -13.14
N ALA A 455 -2.12 3.12 -13.07
CA ALA A 455 -3.15 2.54 -12.21
C ALA A 455 -3.47 1.07 -12.58
N ILE A 456 -3.52 0.73 -13.88
CA ILE A 456 -3.71 -0.65 -14.35
C ILE A 456 -2.50 -1.53 -14.02
N ASP A 457 -1.27 -1.00 -14.12
CA ASP A 457 -0.06 -1.75 -13.82
C ASP A 457 0.02 -2.11 -12.32
N LEU A 458 -0.49 -1.22 -11.45
CA LEU A 458 -0.58 -1.44 -10.00
C LEU A 458 -1.73 -2.37 -9.62
N ASP A 459 -2.89 -2.23 -10.25
CA ASP A 459 -4.05 -3.10 -10.06
C ASP A 459 -4.69 -3.47 -11.42
N PRO A 460 -4.29 -4.60 -12.01
CA PRO A 460 -4.79 -5.02 -13.32
C PRO A 460 -6.29 -5.35 -13.35
N ASP A 461 -6.94 -5.51 -12.20
CA ASP A 461 -8.39 -5.77 -12.09
C ASP A 461 -9.18 -4.50 -11.77
N PHE A 462 -8.53 -3.34 -11.80
CA PHE A 462 -9.13 -2.04 -11.56
C PHE A 462 -9.85 -1.50 -12.82
N ALA A 463 -11.15 -1.74 -12.94
CA ALA A 463 -11.94 -1.40 -14.12
C ALA A 463 -11.88 0.09 -14.51
N PHE A 464 -11.88 1.01 -13.52
CA PHE A 464 -11.76 2.46 -13.79
C PHE A 464 -10.44 2.84 -14.47
N GLY A 465 -9.36 2.10 -14.26
CA GLY A 465 -8.10 2.31 -14.99
C GLY A 465 -8.30 2.17 -16.50
N TYR A 466 -8.96 1.09 -16.92
CA TYR A 466 -9.27 0.85 -18.34
C TYR A 466 -10.24 1.87 -18.91
N PHE A 467 -11.26 2.25 -18.13
CA PHE A 467 -12.17 3.33 -18.50
C PHE A 467 -11.42 4.64 -18.75
N ASN A 468 -10.53 5.03 -17.81
CA ASN A 468 -9.76 6.27 -17.95
C ASN A 468 -8.78 6.22 -19.12
N VAL A 469 -8.16 5.08 -19.42
CA VAL A 469 -7.37 4.92 -20.66
C VAL A 469 -8.25 5.13 -21.87
N ALA A 470 -9.42 4.49 -21.92
CA ALA A 470 -10.31 4.55 -23.06
C ALA A 470 -10.87 5.95 -23.27
N VAL A 471 -11.42 6.59 -22.23
CA VAL A 471 -12.03 7.93 -22.36
C VAL A 471 -11.01 9.00 -22.75
N ASN A 472 -9.79 8.97 -22.18
CA ASN A 472 -8.75 9.92 -22.55
C ASN A 472 -8.27 9.72 -24.01
N ASN A 473 -8.25 8.49 -24.52
CA ASN A 473 -7.96 8.22 -25.92
C ASN A 473 -9.10 8.66 -26.85
N VAL A 474 -10.36 8.63 -26.41
CA VAL A 474 -11.47 9.25 -27.17
C VAL A 474 -11.25 10.75 -27.31
N TYR A 475 -10.87 11.45 -26.24
CA TYR A 475 -10.54 12.89 -26.31
C TYR A 475 -9.34 13.21 -27.22
N LEU A 476 -8.45 12.24 -27.43
CA LEU A 476 -7.30 12.35 -28.34
C LEU A 476 -7.62 11.90 -29.79
N ASP A 477 -8.88 11.58 -30.09
CA ASP A 477 -9.31 10.99 -31.38
C ASP A 477 -8.60 9.66 -31.73
N ARG A 478 -8.13 8.92 -30.70
CA ARG A 478 -7.48 7.63 -30.83
C ARG A 478 -8.47 6.50 -30.56
N LEU A 479 -9.53 6.41 -31.37
CA LEU A 479 -10.65 5.49 -31.12
C LEU A 479 -10.22 4.01 -31.11
N GLY A 480 -9.21 3.64 -31.91
CA GLY A 480 -8.65 2.28 -31.92
C GLY A 480 -7.99 1.89 -30.60
N GLU A 481 -7.26 2.82 -29.95
CA GLU A 481 -6.65 2.60 -28.64
C GLU A 481 -7.70 2.56 -27.52
N ALA A 482 -8.74 3.41 -27.63
CA ALA A 482 -9.86 3.39 -26.71
C ALA A 482 -10.56 2.01 -26.70
N GLU A 483 -10.90 1.48 -27.86
CA GLU A 483 -11.48 0.15 -27.99
C GLU A 483 -10.54 -0.97 -27.52
N ASN A 484 -9.23 -0.83 -27.78
CA ASN A 484 -8.26 -1.81 -27.30
C ASN A 484 -8.27 -1.87 -25.77
N ALA A 485 -8.35 -0.74 -25.08
CA ALA A 485 -8.47 -0.70 -23.62
C ALA A 485 -9.75 -1.41 -23.14
N LEU A 486 -10.91 -1.13 -23.78
CA LEU A 486 -12.18 -1.81 -23.45
C LEU A 486 -12.15 -3.32 -23.73
N ARG A 487 -11.50 -3.74 -24.83
CA ARG A 487 -11.31 -5.19 -25.13
C ARG A 487 -10.42 -5.86 -24.07
N ARG A 488 -9.35 -5.21 -23.63
CA ARG A 488 -8.49 -5.73 -22.56
C ARG A 488 -9.25 -5.89 -21.25
N ALA A 489 -10.10 -4.92 -20.89
CA ALA A 489 -10.99 -5.03 -19.74
C ALA A 489 -11.96 -6.22 -19.87
N ALA A 490 -12.61 -6.35 -21.03
CA ALA A 490 -13.54 -7.45 -21.30
C ALA A 490 -12.85 -8.83 -21.26
N ALA A 491 -11.63 -8.95 -21.80
CA ALA A 491 -10.83 -10.18 -21.75
C ALA A 491 -10.49 -10.62 -20.33
N ARG A 492 -10.49 -9.68 -19.37
CA ARG A 492 -10.35 -9.95 -17.93
C ARG A 492 -11.70 -10.18 -17.23
N GLY A 493 -12.81 -10.10 -17.94
CA GLY A 493 -14.14 -10.19 -17.32
C GLY A 493 -14.53 -8.97 -16.48
N LEU A 494 -13.90 -7.81 -16.72
CA LEU A 494 -14.26 -6.58 -16.03
C LEU A 494 -15.47 -5.95 -16.69
N GLU A 495 -16.48 -5.66 -15.89
CA GLU A 495 -17.72 -5.04 -16.33
C GLU A 495 -18.05 -3.81 -15.51
N MET A 496 -18.47 -2.74 -16.18
CA MET A 496 -19.07 -1.55 -15.59
C MET A 496 -19.97 -0.87 -16.60
N ASP A 497 -20.94 -0.12 -16.10
CA ASP A 497 -21.94 0.53 -16.99
C ASP A 497 -21.30 1.62 -17.85
N GLU A 498 -20.27 2.28 -17.35
CA GLU A 498 -19.48 3.30 -18.05
C GLU A 498 -18.80 2.75 -19.32
N PHE A 499 -18.47 1.45 -19.37
CA PHE A 499 -17.94 0.84 -20.61
C PHE A 499 -18.99 0.80 -21.73
N ILE A 500 -20.24 0.50 -21.40
CA ILE A 500 -21.36 0.52 -22.36
C ILE A 500 -21.54 1.94 -22.89
N MET A 501 -21.46 2.91 -21.98
CA MET A 501 -21.58 4.33 -22.27
C MET A 501 -20.51 4.81 -23.26
N LEU A 502 -19.27 4.53 -22.92
CA LEU A 502 -18.15 4.97 -23.73
C LEU A 502 -18.12 4.28 -25.09
N LYS A 503 -18.53 3.01 -25.14
CA LYS A 503 -18.62 2.27 -26.39
C LYS A 503 -19.72 2.83 -27.29
N TYR A 504 -20.89 3.20 -26.74
CA TYR A 504 -21.91 3.93 -27.48
C TYR A 504 -21.37 5.24 -28.07
N ASP A 505 -20.59 6.02 -27.30
CA ASP A 505 -19.97 7.27 -27.79
C ASP A 505 -18.94 6.98 -28.91
N ILE A 506 -18.14 5.92 -28.81
CA ILE A 506 -17.19 5.52 -29.86
C ILE A 506 -17.93 5.11 -31.14
N ASP A 507 -19.01 4.31 -31.03
CA ASP A 507 -19.82 3.87 -32.16
C ASP A 507 -20.50 5.09 -32.83
N PHE A 508 -20.96 6.08 -32.04
CA PHE A 508 -21.49 7.35 -32.55
C PHE A 508 -20.42 8.13 -33.34
N LEU A 509 -19.21 8.29 -32.79
CA LEU A 509 -18.12 9.00 -33.46
C LEU A 509 -17.69 8.33 -34.77
N ARG A 510 -17.87 7.00 -34.89
CA ARG A 510 -17.62 6.25 -36.13
C ARG A 510 -18.79 6.21 -37.10
N GLY A 511 -19.97 6.69 -36.71
CA GLY A 511 -21.19 6.54 -37.50
C GLY A 511 -21.74 5.12 -37.54
N ASP A 512 -21.32 4.22 -36.60
CA ASP A 512 -21.83 2.83 -36.50
C ASP A 512 -23.18 2.81 -35.78
N GLN A 513 -24.25 3.04 -36.52
CA GLN A 513 -25.63 3.00 -36.03
C GLN A 513 -25.97 1.64 -35.38
N ALA A 514 -25.53 0.54 -35.99
CA ALA A 514 -25.80 -0.80 -35.46
C ALA A 514 -25.07 -1.04 -34.14
N GLY A 515 -23.86 -0.48 -33.98
CA GLY A 515 -23.12 -0.47 -32.73
C GLY A 515 -23.87 0.26 -31.62
N MET A 516 -24.32 1.49 -31.92
CA MET A 516 -25.11 2.30 -30.98
C MET A 516 -26.37 1.56 -30.52
N GLU A 517 -27.10 0.89 -31.43
CA GLU A 517 -28.30 0.11 -31.10
C GLU A 517 -27.99 -1.10 -30.22
N ARG A 518 -26.87 -1.80 -30.47
CA ARG A 518 -26.39 -2.91 -29.62
C ARG A 518 -26.11 -2.43 -28.19
N GLU A 519 -25.35 -1.34 -28.03
CA GLU A 519 -25.02 -0.82 -26.71
C GLU A 519 -26.26 -0.26 -25.99
N ALA A 520 -27.18 0.38 -26.71
CA ALA A 520 -28.47 0.78 -26.17
C ALA A 520 -29.30 -0.43 -25.69
N ALA A 521 -29.28 -1.53 -26.41
CA ALA A 521 -29.96 -2.77 -26.00
C ALA A 521 -29.32 -3.37 -24.73
N ARG A 522 -28.00 -3.31 -24.59
CA ARG A 522 -27.26 -3.80 -23.40
C ARG A 522 -27.57 -2.96 -22.15
N ALA A 523 -27.83 -1.68 -22.29
CA ALA A 523 -28.17 -0.79 -21.18
C ALA A 523 -29.61 -0.98 -20.66
N ARG A 524 -30.51 -1.55 -21.47
CA ARG A 524 -31.91 -1.80 -21.05
C ARG A 524 -31.94 -2.81 -19.91
N GLY A 525 -32.76 -2.54 -18.88
CA GLY A 525 -32.89 -3.38 -17.69
C GLY A 525 -31.79 -3.20 -16.65
N ARG A 526 -30.79 -2.31 -16.91
CA ARG A 526 -29.83 -1.88 -15.89
C ARG A 526 -30.36 -0.67 -15.12
N SER A 527 -30.02 -0.56 -13.85
CA SER A 527 -30.44 0.59 -13.03
C SER A 527 -29.92 1.90 -13.65
N GLY A 528 -30.83 2.82 -13.99
CA GLY A 528 -30.49 4.08 -14.66
C GLY A 528 -30.16 3.97 -16.16
N GLY A 529 -30.01 2.76 -16.72
CA GLY A 529 -29.58 2.53 -18.10
C GLY A 529 -30.51 3.13 -19.16
N GLU A 530 -31.83 3.05 -18.95
CA GLU A 530 -32.82 3.65 -19.88
C GLU A 530 -32.76 5.18 -19.91
N SER A 531 -32.66 5.80 -18.73
CA SER A 531 -32.54 7.26 -18.62
C SER A 531 -31.29 7.76 -19.34
N TRP A 532 -30.22 7.04 -19.11
CA TRP A 532 -28.90 7.38 -19.59
C TRP A 532 -28.77 7.21 -21.12
N ILE A 533 -29.23 6.08 -21.69
CA ILE A 533 -29.28 5.87 -23.15
C ILE A 533 -30.21 6.89 -23.82
N SER A 534 -31.31 7.26 -23.16
CA SER A 534 -32.20 8.30 -23.69
C SER A 534 -31.51 9.66 -23.76
N ASN A 535 -30.67 10.02 -22.77
CA ASN A 535 -29.88 11.25 -22.82
C ASN A 535 -28.83 11.22 -23.93
N LYS A 536 -28.08 10.13 -24.06
CA LYS A 536 -27.07 9.97 -25.13
C LYS A 536 -27.71 9.95 -26.51
N GLY A 537 -28.82 9.25 -26.67
CA GLY A 537 -29.59 9.23 -27.92
C GLY A 537 -30.15 10.59 -28.26
N ALA A 538 -30.66 11.33 -27.28
CA ALA A 538 -31.15 12.71 -27.51
C ALA A 538 -30.00 13.63 -27.95
N PHE A 539 -28.80 13.51 -27.35
CA PHE A 539 -27.62 14.24 -27.77
C PHE A 539 -27.21 13.89 -29.22
N ALA A 540 -27.11 12.59 -29.54
CA ALA A 540 -26.77 12.13 -30.89
C ALA A 540 -27.76 12.66 -31.94
N LEU A 541 -29.06 12.61 -31.65
CA LEU A 541 -30.12 13.17 -32.52
C LEU A 541 -29.98 14.70 -32.68
N ALA A 542 -29.69 15.41 -31.61
CA ALA A 542 -29.48 16.87 -31.67
C ALA A 542 -28.26 17.22 -32.53
N TYR A 543 -27.15 16.48 -32.35
CA TYR A 543 -25.92 16.68 -33.10
C TYR A 543 -26.12 16.42 -34.61
N THR A 544 -26.92 15.43 -34.97
CA THR A 544 -27.24 15.10 -36.37
C THR A 544 -28.39 15.94 -36.95
N GLY A 545 -28.84 16.98 -36.23
CA GLY A 545 -29.86 17.95 -36.72
C GLY A 545 -31.31 17.52 -36.48
N HIS A 546 -31.56 16.34 -35.87
CA HIS A 546 -32.92 15.83 -35.60
C HIS A 546 -33.52 16.40 -34.31
N LEU A 547 -33.56 17.74 -34.17
CA LEU A 547 -33.89 18.48 -32.95
C LEU A 547 -35.27 18.15 -32.35
N GLN A 548 -36.28 17.87 -33.18
CA GLN A 548 -37.63 17.53 -32.69
C GLN A 548 -37.63 16.14 -32.01
N GLN A 549 -36.93 15.16 -32.59
CA GLN A 549 -36.79 13.83 -32.03
C GLN A 549 -35.94 13.87 -30.75
N ALA A 550 -34.85 14.63 -30.75
CA ALA A 550 -34.01 14.87 -29.57
C ALA A 550 -34.83 15.43 -28.39
N ARG A 551 -35.65 16.46 -28.63
CA ARG A 551 -36.56 17.03 -27.61
C ARG A 551 -37.59 16.03 -27.09
N ALA A 552 -38.17 15.19 -27.99
CA ALA A 552 -39.12 14.16 -27.59
C ALA A 552 -38.48 13.08 -26.71
N MET A 553 -37.26 12.68 -27.04
CA MET A 553 -36.47 11.70 -26.27
C MET A 553 -36.07 12.25 -24.91
N SER A 554 -35.57 13.49 -24.84
CA SER A 554 -35.21 14.18 -23.62
C SER A 554 -36.37 14.32 -22.61
N ARG A 555 -37.60 14.62 -23.13
CA ARG A 555 -38.82 14.71 -22.30
C ARG A 555 -39.24 13.35 -21.71
N ARG A 556 -38.99 12.25 -22.40
CA ARG A 556 -39.25 10.90 -21.87
C ARG A 556 -38.32 10.57 -20.69
N CYS A 557 -37.06 11.00 -20.81
CA CYS A 557 -36.08 10.85 -19.74
C CYS A 557 -36.50 11.53 -18.42
N GLY A 558 -36.99 12.80 -18.51
CA GLY A 558 -37.45 13.57 -17.34
C GLY A 558 -38.68 12.98 -16.63
N ARG A 559 -39.54 12.21 -17.35
CA ARG A 559 -40.70 11.53 -16.75
C ARG A 559 -40.37 10.21 -16.08
N SER A 560 -39.42 9.46 -16.61
CA SER A 560 -38.96 8.18 -15.97
C SER A 560 -38.12 8.43 -14.71
N GLY A 561 -37.37 9.53 -14.66
CA GLY A 561 -36.59 9.95 -13.48
C GLY A 561 -37.42 10.38 -12.28
N SER A 562 -38.64 10.95 -12.52
CA SER A 562 -39.54 11.37 -11.44
C SER A 562 -40.30 10.20 -10.75
N ALA A 563 -40.40 9.05 -11.41
CA ALA A 563 -41.05 7.86 -10.84
C ALA A 563 -40.10 6.98 -9.97
N GLY A 564 -38.79 7.20 -10.02
CA GLY A 564 -37.76 6.43 -9.34
C GLY A 564 -36.96 7.17 -8.27
N GLY A 565 -37.43 8.31 -7.75
CA GLY A 565 -36.83 8.96 -6.57
C GLY A 565 -35.41 9.55 -6.75
N ALA A 566 -34.84 9.53 -7.96
CA ALA A 566 -33.60 10.23 -8.30
C ALA A 566 -33.88 11.21 -9.44
N ALA A 567 -34.20 12.46 -9.09
CA ALA A 567 -34.29 13.55 -10.06
C ALA A 567 -32.88 13.84 -10.57
N GLY A 568 -32.44 13.10 -11.60
CA GLY A 568 -31.40 13.60 -12.48
C GLY A 568 -31.91 14.91 -13.08
N LYS A 569 -31.41 16.05 -12.65
CA LYS A 569 -31.63 17.35 -13.32
C LYS A 569 -31.11 17.19 -14.73
N GLY A 570 -32.05 16.92 -15.68
CA GLY A 570 -31.75 16.89 -17.11
C GLY A 570 -31.06 18.20 -17.48
N TRP A 571 -30.02 18.10 -18.26
CA TRP A 571 -29.41 19.22 -18.92
C TRP A 571 -30.51 19.99 -19.66
N SER A 572 -30.98 21.09 -19.07
CA SER A 572 -31.84 22.02 -19.76
C SER A 572 -30.98 22.75 -20.78
N VAL A 573 -31.28 22.56 -22.05
CA VAL A 573 -30.89 23.52 -23.09
C VAL A 573 -31.69 24.80 -22.83
N GLY A 574 -31.26 25.55 -21.84
CA GLY A 574 -31.80 26.82 -21.39
C GLY A 574 -30.72 27.88 -21.56
N SER A 575 -31.03 28.81 -22.43
CA SER A 575 -30.46 30.16 -22.60
C SER A 575 -29.46 30.61 -21.52
N GLY A 576 -28.23 30.78 -21.95
CA GLY A 576 -27.19 31.73 -21.54
C GLY A 576 -27.13 32.24 -20.13
N ARG A 577 -26.04 31.83 -19.44
CA ARG A 577 -25.01 32.73 -18.89
C ARG A 577 -23.90 31.88 -18.27
N GLY A 578 -22.79 31.91 -18.90
CA GLY A 578 -21.41 31.87 -18.43
C GLY A 578 -21.01 30.89 -17.35
N SER A 579 -20.53 29.69 -17.71
CA SER A 579 -19.33 29.09 -17.15
C SER A 579 -18.74 28.20 -18.24
N ALA A 580 -17.43 28.29 -18.43
CA ALA A 580 -16.67 27.77 -19.54
C ALA A 580 -16.80 26.25 -19.71
N GLY A 581 -17.68 25.83 -20.60
CA GLY A 581 -17.70 24.50 -21.20
C GLY A 581 -17.00 24.58 -22.54
N GLY A 582 -15.84 23.88 -22.67
CA GLY A 582 -15.13 23.81 -23.93
C GLY A 582 -16.04 23.27 -25.02
N SER A 583 -16.31 24.13 -26.02
CA SER A 583 -16.97 23.76 -27.26
C SER A 583 -16.03 22.84 -28.05
N PHE A 584 -16.52 21.68 -28.41
CA PHE A 584 -15.93 20.89 -29.49
C PHE A 584 -15.95 21.68 -30.80
N ARG A 585 -14.81 21.88 -31.40
CA ARG A 585 -14.60 22.00 -32.84
C ARG A 585 -13.88 20.78 -33.34
#